data_54f1596daf6e6ece3d087eecd1908f74
#
_entry.id   54f1596daf6e6ece3d087eecd1908f74
#
_cell.length_a   1.000
_cell.length_b   1.000
_cell.length_c   1.000
_cell.angle_alpha   90.00
_cell.angle_beta   90.00
_cell.angle_gamma   90.00
#
_symmetry.space_group_name_H-M   'P 1'
#
loop_
_entity.id
_entity.type
_entity.pdbx_description
1 polymer ?
#
loop_
_entity_poly.entity_id
_entity_poly.type
_entity_poly.pdbx_seq_one_letter_code
_entity_poly.pdbx_strand_id
1 'polypeptide(L)'
;GTTGEPKMVAHDFTYPLGHIATGCYWHNLHEDSLHLTVADTGWGKAVWGKLYGQWIAGATVFVYDHEKFHPADILQMIQNYHITSLCAPPTVFRFLIREDLTHYDLSSLQYCTIAGEALNPAVYGTFRKLTGIKLMEGFGQTETTLTIATFPWMEPKPGSMGVPNPEYVVDLLKTDGTSAAPGEQGQI
;
A
#
# COMPACT_ATOMS: atom_id res chain seq x y z
N GLY A 1 -1.34 17.33 5.20
CA GLY A 1 0.10 17.28 5.03
C GLY A 1 0.80 16.79 6.31
N THR A 2 1.99 16.25 6.17
CA THR A 2 2.80 15.76 7.29
C THR A 2 3.69 16.83 7.91
N THR A 3 3.80 17.99 7.27
CA THR A 3 4.64 19.11 7.71
C THR A 3 3.90 20.44 7.55
N GLY A 4 3.82 21.21 8.61
CA GLY A 4 3.16 22.52 8.62
C GLY A 4 1.63 22.46 8.60
N GLU A 5 1.01 23.56 8.18
CA GLU A 5 -0.46 23.67 8.11
C GLU A 5 -1.07 22.69 7.10
N PRO A 6 -2.27 22.14 7.39
CA PRO A 6 -2.96 21.24 6.48
C PRO A 6 -3.23 21.89 5.12
N LYS A 7 -2.91 21.17 4.05
CA LYS A 7 -3.21 21.59 2.69
C LYS A 7 -4.52 20.94 2.24
N MET A 8 -5.36 21.72 1.59
CA MET A 8 -6.62 21.22 1.02
C MET A 8 -6.39 20.76 -0.43
N VAL A 9 -6.89 19.57 -0.74
CA VAL A 9 -6.90 19.02 -2.09
C VAL A 9 -8.36 18.85 -2.50
N ALA A 10 -8.74 19.46 -3.62
CA ALA A 10 -10.08 19.34 -4.16
C ALA A 10 -10.12 18.21 -5.21
N HIS A 11 -11.12 17.35 -5.09
CA HIS A 11 -11.45 16.33 -6.07
C HIS A 11 -12.92 16.47 -6.45
N ASP A 12 -13.26 16.07 -7.65
CA ASP A 12 -14.65 15.94 -8.04
C ASP A 12 -15.24 14.59 -7.59
N PHE A 13 -16.53 14.40 -7.84
CA PHE A 13 -17.24 13.19 -7.40
C PHE A 13 -16.84 11.92 -8.17
N THR A 14 -16.06 12.03 -9.23
CA THR A 14 -15.53 10.88 -10.00
C THR A 14 -14.24 10.33 -9.40
N TYR A 15 -13.60 11.04 -8.48
CA TYR A 15 -12.37 10.60 -7.81
C TYR A 15 -12.39 9.15 -7.30
N PRO A 16 -13.50 8.65 -6.69
CA PRO A 16 -13.57 7.25 -6.28
C PRO A 16 -13.34 6.25 -7.41
N LEU A 17 -13.68 6.57 -8.65
CA LEU A 17 -13.50 5.69 -9.81
C LEU A 17 -12.02 5.49 -10.14
N GLY A 18 -11.18 6.50 -9.91
CA GLY A 18 -9.72 6.38 -10.05
C GLY A 18 -9.09 5.38 -9.06
N HIS A 19 -9.84 4.91 -8.06
CA HIS A 19 -9.38 3.86 -7.14
C HIS A 19 -9.69 2.44 -7.61
N ILE A 20 -10.25 2.24 -8.80
CA ILE A 20 -10.40 0.92 -9.43
C ILE A 20 -9.01 0.29 -9.57
N ALA A 21 -8.03 1.03 -10.10
CA ALA A 21 -6.66 0.54 -10.21
C ALA A 21 -6.05 0.21 -8.84
N THR A 22 -6.33 1.05 -7.83
CA THR A 22 -5.84 0.84 -6.47
C THR A 22 -6.41 -0.44 -5.86
N GLY A 23 -7.72 -0.62 -5.88
CA GLY A 23 -8.41 -1.74 -5.22
C GLY A 23 -8.28 -3.05 -5.98
N CYS A 24 -8.72 -3.06 -7.24
CA CYS A 24 -8.82 -4.30 -8.02
C CYS A 24 -7.46 -4.79 -8.54
N TYR A 25 -6.53 -3.86 -8.88
CA TYR A 25 -5.29 -4.24 -9.54
C TYR A 25 -4.05 -4.14 -8.67
N TRP A 26 -3.96 -3.17 -7.75
CA TRP A 26 -2.79 -3.10 -6.87
C TRP A 26 -3.00 -3.83 -5.55
N HIS A 27 -4.11 -3.58 -4.83
CA HIS A 27 -4.45 -4.38 -3.65
C HIS A 27 -4.90 -5.80 -4.01
N ASN A 28 -5.16 -6.06 -5.29
CA ASN A 28 -5.60 -7.35 -5.82
C ASN A 28 -6.84 -7.89 -5.11
N LEU A 29 -7.82 -7.02 -4.86
CA LEU A 29 -9.02 -7.34 -4.12
C LEU A 29 -10.14 -7.86 -5.01
N HIS A 30 -10.96 -8.73 -4.43
CA HIS A 30 -12.17 -9.31 -5.01
C HIS A 30 -13.19 -9.57 -3.89
N GLU A 31 -14.38 -10.05 -4.22
CA GLU A 31 -15.51 -10.23 -3.29
C GLU A 31 -15.19 -11.11 -2.07
N ASP A 32 -14.30 -12.11 -2.22
CA ASP A 32 -13.88 -12.99 -1.13
C ASP A 32 -12.76 -12.39 -0.25
N SER A 33 -12.27 -11.20 -0.56
CA SER A 33 -11.18 -10.58 0.18
C SER A 33 -11.67 -9.99 1.49
N LEU A 34 -10.93 -10.26 2.58
CA LEU A 34 -11.00 -9.53 3.84
C LEU A 34 -9.75 -8.68 3.97
N HIS A 35 -9.90 -7.37 3.79
CA HIS A 35 -8.79 -6.43 3.69
C HIS A 35 -8.62 -5.57 4.92
N LEU A 36 -7.41 -5.54 5.48
CA LEU A 36 -7.00 -4.63 6.55
C LEU A 36 -6.04 -3.58 6.00
N THR A 37 -6.36 -2.30 6.18
CA THR A 37 -5.39 -1.21 5.99
C THR A 37 -5.02 -0.59 7.32
N VAL A 38 -3.72 -0.59 7.62
CA VAL A 38 -3.15 0.14 8.76
C VAL A 38 -2.79 1.54 8.30
N ALA A 39 -3.69 2.48 8.54
CA ALA A 39 -3.50 3.91 8.22
C ALA A 39 -4.37 4.77 9.14
N ASP A 40 -3.83 5.91 9.55
CA ASP A 40 -4.60 6.95 10.24
C ASP A 40 -5.70 7.50 9.33
N THR A 41 -6.90 7.68 9.88
CA THR A 41 -8.07 8.16 9.11
C THR A 41 -7.94 9.60 8.62
N GLY A 42 -6.99 10.37 9.17
CA GLY A 42 -6.63 11.70 8.67
C GLY A 42 -5.73 11.69 7.44
N TRP A 43 -5.27 10.52 6.98
CA TRP A 43 -4.43 10.41 5.78
C TRP A 43 -5.25 10.00 4.56
N GLY A 44 -4.88 10.52 3.37
CA GLY A 44 -5.48 10.11 2.09
C GLY A 44 -5.44 8.59 1.88
N LYS A 45 -4.39 7.92 2.34
CA LYS A 45 -4.25 6.46 2.31
C LYS A 45 -5.42 5.71 2.97
N ALA A 46 -6.06 6.28 3.99
CA ALA A 46 -7.22 5.67 4.64
C ALA A 46 -8.41 5.58 3.67
N VAL A 47 -8.58 6.57 2.80
CA VAL A 47 -9.62 6.57 1.76
C VAL A 47 -9.29 5.51 0.69
N TRP A 48 -8.05 5.42 0.26
CA TRP A 48 -7.63 4.43 -0.74
C TRP A 48 -7.73 3.01 -0.20
N GLY A 49 -7.21 2.81 0.99
CA GLY A 49 -7.04 1.52 1.61
C GLY A 49 -8.21 1.05 2.47
N LYS A 50 -9.24 1.88 2.66
CA LYS A 50 -10.37 1.51 3.54
C LYS A 50 -11.74 1.67 2.92
N LEU A 51 -11.88 2.41 1.83
CA LEU A 51 -13.20 2.73 1.29
C LEU A 51 -13.32 2.43 -0.21
N TYR A 52 -12.85 3.33 -1.06
CA TYR A 52 -13.26 3.37 -2.47
C TYR A 52 -12.86 2.12 -3.24
N GLY A 53 -11.60 1.79 -3.28
CA GLY A 53 -11.12 0.64 -4.03
C GLY A 53 -11.69 -0.67 -3.51
N GLN A 54 -11.80 -0.83 -2.19
CA GLN A 54 -12.33 -2.02 -1.54
C GLN A 54 -13.81 -2.24 -1.87
N TRP A 55 -14.62 -1.21 -1.75
CA TRP A 55 -16.05 -1.30 -2.04
C TRP A 55 -16.35 -1.50 -3.52
N ILE A 56 -15.55 -0.87 -4.41
CA ILE A 56 -15.65 -1.11 -5.85
C ILE A 56 -15.30 -2.57 -6.18
N ALA A 57 -14.30 -3.13 -5.52
CA ALA A 57 -13.91 -4.54 -5.68
C ALA A 57 -14.88 -5.54 -5.01
N GLY A 58 -15.88 -5.06 -4.25
CA GLY A 58 -16.78 -5.89 -3.45
C GLY A 58 -16.12 -6.52 -2.22
N ALA A 59 -14.91 -6.11 -1.86
CA ALA A 59 -14.16 -6.68 -0.75
C ALA A 59 -14.72 -6.25 0.61
N THR A 60 -14.61 -7.13 1.59
CA THR A 60 -14.91 -6.81 3.00
C THR A 60 -13.77 -5.99 3.59
N VAL A 61 -14.11 -4.87 4.22
CA VAL A 61 -13.16 -3.99 4.92
C VAL A 61 -13.11 -4.36 6.38
N PHE A 62 -11.93 -4.79 6.86
CA PHE A 62 -11.68 -4.97 8.28
C PHE A 62 -11.29 -3.64 8.92
N VAL A 63 -12.02 -3.25 9.96
CA VAL A 63 -11.77 -2.00 10.69
C VAL A 63 -11.33 -2.33 12.11
N TYR A 64 -10.21 -1.77 12.49
CA TYR A 64 -9.65 -1.91 13.83
C TYR A 64 -9.31 -0.53 14.39
N ASP A 65 -9.87 -0.24 15.55
CA ASP A 65 -9.57 0.97 16.31
C ASP A 65 -8.59 0.65 17.45
N HIS A 66 -7.52 1.41 17.55
CA HIS A 66 -6.49 1.22 18.57
C HIS A 66 -5.91 2.58 19.01
N GLU A 67 -5.78 2.77 20.28
CA GLU A 67 -5.12 3.95 20.85
C GLU A 67 -3.60 3.92 20.63
N LYS A 68 -3.01 2.73 20.67
CA LYS A 68 -1.58 2.52 20.49
C LYS A 68 -1.31 1.34 19.58
N PHE A 69 -0.40 1.53 18.63
CA PHE A 69 0.02 0.46 17.73
C PHE A 69 0.87 -0.60 18.46
N HIS A 70 0.41 -1.85 18.39
CA HIS A 70 1.16 -3.04 18.82
C HIS A 70 1.23 -4.03 17.66
N PRO A 71 2.43 -4.42 17.19
CA PRO A 71 2.55 -5.33 16.04
C PRO A 71 1.90 -6.70 16.31
N ALA A 72 1.98 -7.20 17.55
CA ALA A 72 1.35 -8.45 17.96
C ALA A 72 -0.18 -8.46 17.75
N ASP A 73 -0.86 -7.31 17.96
CA ASP A 73 -2.31 -7.21 17.76
C ASP A 73 -2.67 -7.40 16.28
N ILE A 74 -1.85 -6.84 15.36
CA ILE A 74 -2.08 -7.03 13.91
C ILE A 74 -1.94 -8.50 13.53
N LEU A 75 -0.91 -9.18 14.04
CA LEU A 75 -0.70 -10.62 13.77
C LEU A 75 -1.84 -11.47 14.35
N GLN A 76 -2.29 -11.12 15.55
CA GLN A 76 -3.42 -11.79 16.20
C GLN A 76 -4.73 -11.61 15.42
N MET A 77 -4.96 -10.41 14.85
CA MET A 77 -6.15 -10.18 14.03
C MET A 77 -6.10 -10.94 12.72
N ILE A 78 -4.93 -10.99 12.06
CA ILE A 78 -4.76 -11.78 10.84
C ILE A 78 -5.16 -13.23 11.12
N GLN A 79 -4.67 -13.81 12.20
CA GLN A 79 -4.98 -15.17 12.62
C GLN A 79 -6.46 -15.34 12.98
N ASN A 80 -7.00 -14.51 13.88
CA ASN A 80 -8.33 -14.71 14.46
C ASN A 80 -9.47 -14.47 13.50
N TYR A 81 -9.27 -13.53 12.54
CA TYR A 81 -10.30 -13.14 11.58
C TYR A 81 -10.00 -13.63 10.16
N HIS A 82 -8.91 -14.37 9.96
CA HIS A 82 -8.50 -14.89 8.67
C HIS A 82 -8.38 -13.79 7.60
N ILE A 83 -7.72 -12.68 7.96
CA ILE A 83 -7.48 -11.56 7.05
C ILE A 83 -6.67 -12.05 5.86
N THR A 84 -7.16 -11.78 4.64
CA THR A 84 -6.54 -12.28 3.40
C THR A 84 -5.59 -11.27 2.76
N SER A 85 -5.77 -9.98 3.04
CA SER A 85 -4.98 -8.92 2.44
C SER A 85 -4.65 -7.82 3.44
N LEU A 86 -3.39 -7.36 3.45
CA LEU A 86 -2.89 -6.31 4.33
C LEU A 86 -2.25 -5.17 3.53
N CYS A 87 -2.68 -3.94 3.81
CA CYS A 87 -1.98 -2.73 3.37
C CYS A 87 -1.45 -1.97 4.58
N ALA A 88 -0.14 -1.71 4.61
CA ALA A 88 0.47 -0.97 5.69
C ALA A 88 1.70 -0.16 5.21
N PRO A 89 2.15 0.87 5.96
CA PRO A 89 3.44 1.52 5.66
C PRO A 89 4.62 0.60 5.97
N PRO A 90 5.80 0.83 5.35
CA PRO A 90 7.03 0.08 5.62
C PRO A 90 7.39 -0.02 7.10
N THR A 91 7.12 1.04 7.87
CA THR A 91 7.36 1.06 9.30
C THR A 91 6.61 -0.04 10.04
N VAL A 92 5.37 -0.35 9.66
CA VAL A 92 4.58 -1.45 10.25
C VAL A 92 5.26 -2.78 9.98
N PHE A 93 5.63 -3.07 8.72
CA PHE A 93 6.33 -4.31 8.36
C PHE A 93 7.66 -4.46 9.09
N ARG A 94 8.38 -3.35 9.31
CA ARG A 94 9.62 -3.35 10.12
C ARG A 94 9.39 -3.76 11.57
N PHE A 95 8.22 -3.49 12.13
CA PHE A 95 7.85 -3.98 13.47
C PHE A 95 7.38 -5.43 13.41
N LEU A 96 6.56 -5.80 12.42
CA LEU A 96 6.06 -7.18 12.29
C LEU A 96 7.20 -8.21 12.20
N ILE A 97 8.26 -7.92 11.43
CA ILE A 97 9.40 -8.85 11.28
C ILE A 97 10.28 -8.99 12.55
N ARG A 98 10.01 -8.20 13.59
CA ARG A 98 10.69 -8.34 14.90
C ARG A 98 9.95 -9.25 15.86
N GLU A 99 8.68 -9.53 15.57
CA GLU A 99 7.90 -10.51 16.31
C GLU A 99 8.31 -11.93 15.88
N ASP A 100 8.10 -12.90 16.77
CA ASP A 100 8.25 -14.30 16.41
C ASP A 100 6.99 -14.77 15.65
N LEU A 101 7.06 -14.70 14.33
CA LEU A 101 5.93 -15.04 13.46
C LEU A 101 5.53 -16.52 13.54
N THR A 102 6.36 -17.40 14.12
CA THR A 102 6.02 -18.81 14.28
C THR A 102 4.91 -19.06 15.30
N HIS A 103 4.63 -18.08 16.14
CA HIS A 103 3.53 -18.12 17.11
C HIS A 103 2.16 -17.76 16.53
N TYR A 104 2.09 -17.37 15.25
CA TYR A 104 0.84 -16.92 14.60
C TYR A 104 0.55 -17.74 13.36
N ASP A 105 -0.72 -18.09 13.18
CA ASP A 105 -1.20 -18.66 11.92
C ASP A 105 -1.50 -17.54 10.92
N LEU A 106 -0.58 -17.33 9.97
CA LEU A 106 -0.71 -16.35 8.90
C LEU A 106 -1.13 -16.98 7.57
N SER A 107 -1.61 -18.22 7.57
CA SER A 107 -1.96 -18.97 6.35
C SER A 107 -3.08 -18.33 5.52
N SER A 108 -3.93 -17.53 6.14
CA SER A 108 -4.98 -16.77 5.45
C SER A 108 -4.44 -15.57 4.68
N LEU A 109 -3.28 -15.00 5.09
CA LEU A 109 -2.72 -13.81 4.47
C LEU A 109 -2.07 -14.15 3.13
N GLN A 110 -2.67 -13.69 2.04
CA GLN A 110 -2.26 -14.03 0.68
C GLN A 110 -1.52 -12.90 -0.01
N TYR A 111 -1.81 -11.65 0.35
CA TYR A 111 -1.33 -10.48 -0.39
C TYR A 111 -1.05 -9.29 0.51
N CYS A 112 0.10 -8.63 0.28
CA CYS A 112 0.48 -7.46 1.04
C CYS A 112 0.89 -6.32 0.12
N THR A 113 0.33 -5.14 0.38
CA THR A 113 0.70 -3.90 -0.29
C THR A 113 1.34 -2.91 0.67
N ILE A 114 2.22 -2.08 0.16
CA ILE A 114 3.01 -1.17 0.96
C ILE A 114 3.12 0.19 0.26
N ALA A 115 2.83 1.27 0.99
CA ALA A 115 2.92 2.63 0.48
C ALA A 115 3.09 3.64 1.62
N GLY A 116 3.43 4.88 1.26
CA GLY A 116 3.57 6.02 2.17
C GLY A 116 5.01 6.36 2.51
N GLU A 117 5.92 5.40 2.43
CA GLU A 117 7.36 5.56 2.62
C GLU A 117 8.09 4.63 1.65
N ALA A 118 9.37 4.88 1.37
CA ALA A 118 10.19 3.97 0.58
C ALA A 118 10.44 2.65 1.33
N LEU A 119 10.26 1.53 0.65
CA LEU A 119 10.51 0.21 1.22
C LEU A 119 12.02 -0.08 1.30
N ASN A 120 12.50 -0.36 2.52
CA ASN A 120 13.86 -0.83 2.69
C ASN A 120 13.99 -2.28 2.17
N PRO A 121 14.94 -2.56 1.23
CA PRO A 121 15.15 -3.91 0.68
C PRO A 121 15.39 -5.00 1.73
N ALA A 122 16.02 -4.68 2.86
CA ALA A 122 16.24 -5.63 3.95
C ALA A 122 14.93 -6.03 4.65
N VAL A 123 13.99 -5.10 4.80
CA VAL A 123 12.66 -5.39 5.36
C VAL A 123 11.88 -6.30 4.41
N TYR A 124 11.90 -5.99 3.10
CA TYR A 124 11.32 -6.85 2.07
C TYR A 124 11.86 -8.28 2.14
N GLY A 125 13.19 -8.42 2.09
CA GLY A 125 13.85 -9.73 2.08
C GLY A 125 13.54 -10.55 3.33
N THR A 126 13.54 -9.91 4.51
CA THR A 126 13.24 -10.57 5.77
C THR A 126 11.78 -11.01 5.83
N PHE A 127 10.83 -10.12 5.51
CA PHE A 127 9.40 -10.46 5.52
C PHE A 127 9.09 -11.61 4.55
N ARG A 128 9.61 -11.54 3.31
CA ARG A 128 9.43 -12.60 2.32
C ARG A 128 10.03 -13.94 2.76
N LYS A 129 11.20 -13.91 3.41
CA LYS A 129 11.83 -15.13 3.95
C LYS A 129 11.00 -15.78 5.05
N LEU A 130 10.40 -14.97 5.92
CA LEU A 130 9.61 -15.45 7.07
C LEU A 130 8.22 -15.93 6.67
N THR A 131 7.58 -15.29 5.68
CA THR A 131 6.17 -15.53 5.35
C THR A 131 5.95 -16.14 3.96
N GLY A 132 6.91 -16.05 3.06
CA GLY A 132 6.74 -16.39 1.65
C GLY A 132 5.99 -15.33 0.84
N ILE A 133 5.43 -14.29 1.49
CA ILE A 133 4.57 -13.28 0.86
C ILE A 133 5.42 -12.14 0.30
N LYS A 134 5.05 -11.66 -0.90
CA LYS A 134 5.66 -10.48 -1.52
C LYS A 134 5.04 -9.20 -0.96
N LEU A 135 5.84 -8.15 -0.83
CA LEU A 135 5.36 -6.80 -0.57
C LEU A 135 5.29 -6.03 -1.88
N MET A 136 4.08 -5.62 -2.27
CA MET A 136 3.82 -4.92 -3.52
C MET A 136 3.80 -3.42 -3.24
N GLU A 137 4.88 -2.73 -3.64
CA GLU A 137 5.04 -1.31 -3.37
C GLU A 137 4.18 -0.46 -4.29
N GLY A 138 3.65 0.66 -3.77
CA GLY A 138 2.91 1.63 -4.55
C GLY A 138 3.16 3.05 -4.07
N PHE A 139 3.11 3.98 -5.01
CA PHE A 139 3.23 5.41 -4.78
C PHE A 139 2.01 6.15 -5.31
N GLY A 140 1.56 7.10 -4.52
CA GLY A 140 0.52 8.04 -4.88
C GLY A 140 0.48 9.17 -3.86
N GLN A 141 -0.31 10.17 -4.15
CA GLN A 141 -0.48 11.36 -3.32
C GLN A 141 -1.96 11.64 -3.10
N THR A 142 -2.28 12.57 -2.19
CA THR A 142 -3.66 13.03 -2.00
C THR A 142 -4.19 13.71 -3.26
N GLU A 143 -3.31 14.33 -4.04
CA GLU A 143 -3.57 15.02 -5.30
C GLU A 143 -3.88 14.06 -6.46
N THR A 144 -3.52 12.79 -6.30
CA THR A 144 -3.70 11.73 -7.31
C THR A 144 -4.42 10.54 -6.69
N THR A 145 -4.45 9.42 -7.39
CA THR A 145 -4.68 8.10 -6.81
C THR A 145 -3.35 7.34 -6.76
N LEU A 146 -3.35 6.06 -7.05
CA LEU A 146 -2.14 5.26 -7.24
C LEU A 146 -1.46 5.66 -8.56
N THR A 147 -0.27 6.23 -8.50
CA THR A 147 0.43 6.75 -9.69
C THR A 147 1.45 5.77 -10.25
N ILE A 148 2.19 5.11 -9.36
CA ILE A 148 3.22 4.11 -9.69
C ILE A 148 3.03 2.92 -8.78
N ALA A 149 3.13 1.69 -9.31
CA ALA A 149 2.99 0.50 -8.47
C ALA A 149 3.68 -0.74 -9.04
N THR A 150 3.95 -1.67 -8.15
CA THR A 150 4.24 -3.06 -8.48
C THR A 150 2.91 -3.82 -8.49
N PHE A 151 2.47 -4.26 -9.66
CA PHE A 151 1.19 -4.94 -9.84
C PHE A 151 1.28 -6.46 -9.62
N PRO A 152 0.15 -7.19 -9.40
CA PRO A 152 0.15 -8.61 -9.05
C PRO A 152 0.89 -9.53 -10.03
N TRP A 153 0.90 -9.18 -11.32
CA TRP A 153 1.58 -9.94 -12.38
C TRP A 153 3.09 -9.66 -12.47
N MET A 154 3.61 -8.80 -11.60
CA MET A 154 5.02 -8.41 -11.60
C MET A 154 5.79 -9.14 -10.48
N GLU A 155 7.09 -9.32 -10.70
CA GLU A 155 8.01 -9.64 -9.61
C GLU A 155 8.52 -8.34 -8.99
N PRO A 156 8.34 -8.12 -7.67
CA PRO A 156 8.85 -6.93 -7.00
C PRO A 156 10.37 -6.81 -7.13
N LYS A 157 10.83 -5.61 -7.47
CA LYS A 157 12.24 -5.25 -7.47
C LYS A 157 12.52 -4.38 -6.24
N PRO A 158 13.15 -4.90 -5.18
CA PRO A 158 13.42 -4.12 -3.97
C PRO A 158 14.16 -2.80 -4.28
N GLY A 159 13.64 -1.70 -3.73
CA GLY A 159 14.14 -0.35 -4.02
C GLY A 159 13.50 0.31 -5.26
N SER A 160 12.50 -0.33 -5.86
CA SER A 160 11.70 0.25 -6.94
C SER A 160 10.21 0.20 -6.59
N MET A 161 9.52 1.32 -6.78
CA MET A 161 8.06 1.38 -6.57
C MET A 161 7.26 0.63 -7.65
N GLY A 162 7.89 0.25 -8.76
CA GLY A 162 7.21 -0.44 -9.86
C GLY A 162 7.18 0.37 -11.16
N VAL A 163 6.04 0.35 -11.83
CA VAL A 163 5.81 1.01 -13.13
C VAL A 163 4.65 2.02 -13.04
N PRO A 164 4.55 2.98 -13.97
CA PRO A 164 3.40 3.85 -14.05
C PRO A 164 2.08 3.10 -14.11
N ASN A 165 1.09 3.57 -13.34
CA ASN A 165 -0.28 3.12 -13.47
C ASN A 165 -0.84 3.57 -14.84
N PRO A 166 -1.49 2.68 -15.61
CA PRO A 166 -2.04 3.01 -16.93
C PRO A 166 -3.04 4.17 -16.96
N GLU A 167 -3.60 4.55 -15.82
CA GLU A 167 -4.49 5.72 -15.71
C GLU A 167 -3.74 7.06 -15.80
N TYR A 168 -2.40 7.05 -15.75
CA TYR A 168 -1.56 8.24 -15.70
C TYR A 168 -0.51 8.25 -16.79
N VAL A 169 -0.24 9.42 -17.31
CA VAL A 169 0.99 9.71 -18.06
C VAL A 169 2.02 10.20 -17.04
N VAL A 170 3.03 9.39 -16.78
CA VAL A 170 4.08 9.68 -15.78
C VAL A 170 5.39 9.94 -16.49
N ASP A 171 6.04 11.04 -16.13
CA ASP A 171 7.39 11.38 -16.60
C ASP A 171 8.27 11.81 -15.42
N LEU A 172 9.57 11.72 -15.59
CA LEU A 172 10.57 12.22 -14.66
C LEU A 172 11.22 13.47 -15.23
N LEU A 173 10.97 14.62 -14.63
CA LEU A 173 11.50 15.89 -15.08
C LEU A 173 12.75 16.30 -14.32
N LYS A 174 13.80 16.67 -15.08
CA LYS A 174 14.99 17.31 -14.52
C LYS A 174 14.67 18.76 -14.13
N THR A 175 15.59 19.40 -13.43
CA THR A 175 15.44 20.80 -12.99
C THR A 175 15.30 21.80 -14.13
N ASP A 176 15.73 21.46 -15.32
CA ASP A 176 15.59 22.26 -16.55
C ASP A 176 14.25 22.00 -17.30
N GLY A 177 13.39 21.12 -16.74
CA GLY A 177 12.10 20.77 -17.32
C GLY A 177 12.15 19.74 -18.45
N THR A 178 13.34 19.20 -18.76
CA THR A 178 13.46 18.10 -19.76
C THR A 178 13.27 16.75 -19.09
N SER A 179 12.80 15.74 -19.87
CA SER A 179 12.66 14.37 -19.38
C SER A 179 14.02 13.78 -19.01
N ALA A 180 14.06 13.05 -17.89
CA ALA A 180 15.24 12.34 -17.46
C ALA A 180 15.41 11.03 -18.27
N ALA A 181 16.63 10.76 -18.71
CA ALA A 181 16.97 9.49 -19.34
C ALA A 181 17.08 8.37 -18.28
N PRO A 182 17.02 7.09 -18.69
CA PRO A 182 17.26 5.97 -17.77
C PRO A 182 18.60 6.09 -17.02
N GLY A 183 18.51 6.04 -15.69
CA GLY A 183 19.66 6.24 -14.79
C GLY A 183 19.88 7.68 -14.33
N GLU A 184 19.16 8.65 -14.88
CA GLU A 184 19.17 10.03 -14.41
C GLU A 184 18.10 10.23 -13.30
N GLN A 185 18.34 11.23 -12.46
CA GLN A 185 17.37 11.66 -11.45
C GLN A 185 16.41 12.70 -12.02
N GLY A 186 15.15 12.60 -11.61
CA GLY A 186 14.09 13.54 -11.95
C GLY A 186 13.01 13.59 -10.89
N GLN A 187 12.22 14.65 -10.93
CA GLN A 187 10.99 14.77 -10.15
C GLN A 187 9.84 14.09 -10.90
N ILE A 188 9.04 13.34 -10.20
CA ILE A 188 7.81 12.73 -10.75
C ILE A 188 6.79 13.82 -11.02
#